data_a929ae49873f6d574af44ce1f310ee27
#
_entry.id   a929ae49873f6d574af44ce1f310ee27
#
_cell.length_a   1.000
_cell.length_b   1.000
_cell.length_c   1.000
_cell.angle_alpha   90.00
_cell.angle_beta   90.00
_cell.angle_gamma   90.00
#
_symmetry.space_group_name_H-M   'P 1'
#
loop_
_entity.id
_entity.type
_entity.pdbx_description
1 polymer ?
#
loop_
_entity_poly.entity_id
_entity_poly.type
_entity_poly.pdbx_seq_one_letter_code
_entity_poly.pdbx_strand_id
1 'polypeptide(L)'
;VSEPDDSLRVSDAERDAVLRTLGDHAAVGRLTLDELEDRSGRALTAKTRGELATLTSDLPLEPGQASSPVPARRKPVRWMVAIMGGSHRRGRFRAVGSINAVAVMGGDEIDLREAEIEGGELTLNLFAFMGGANIYVPDSVDLEVGGFSFMGGHEELGSERPPRPGAPVIRIRTYNLMGGASIYRLPPQARGVSLKEARRLAKSAERGELPAPG
;
A
#
# COMPACT_ATOMS: atom_id res chain seq x y z
N VAL A 1 -7.67 29.49 -28.26
CA VAL A 1 -6.86 28.76 -27.25
C VAL A 1 -7.59 28.95 -25.94
N SER A 2 -8.37 27.95 -25.51
CA SER A 2 -9.05 27.97 -24.20
C SER A 2 -7.96 27.96 -23.13
N GLU A 3 -8.00 28.93 -22.21
CA GLU A 3 -7.17 28.90 -21.03
C GLU A 3 -7.40 27.58 -20.27
N PRO A 4 -6.37 26.96 -19.71
CA PRO A 4 -6.55 25.81 -18.85
C PRO A 4 -7.47 26.22 -17.72
N ASP A 5 -8.44 25.40 -17.44
CA ASP A 5 -9.57 25.63 -16.54
C ASP A 5 -9.12 25.54 -15.05
N ASP A 6 -8.10 26.33 -14.73
CA ASP A 6 -7.42 26.34 -13.42
C ASP A 6 -8.35 26.77 -12.28
N SER A 7 -9.44 27.44 -12.63
CA SER A 7 -10.47 27.90 -11.68
C SER A 7 -11.51 26.82 -11.35
N LEU A 8 -11.58 25.73 -12.12
CA LEU A 8 -12.54 24.66 -11.86
C LEU A 8 -12.29 24.00 -10.52
N ARG A 9 -13.39 23.68 -9.86
CA ARG A 9 -13.32 22.91 -8.61
C ARG A 9 -12.84 21.50 -8.86
N VAL A 10 -11.96 21.03 -7.99
CA VAL A 10 -11.45 19.65 -8.03
C VAL A 10 -12.40 18.68 -7.37
N SER A 11 -12.46 17.49 -7.95
CA SER A 11 -13.09 16.32 -7.36
C SER A 11 -12.10 15.56 -6.46
N ASP A 12 -12.63 14.69 -5.58
CA ASP A 12 -11.79 13.81 -4.77
C ASP A 12 -10.92 12.88 -5.65
N ALA A 13 -11.45 12.44 -6.78
CA ALA A 13 -10.69 11.60 -7.72
C ALA A 13 -9.46 12.32 -8.31
N GLU A 14 -9.54 13.64 -8.53
CA GLU A 14 -8.41 14.45 -9.00
C GLU A 14 -7.38 14.66 -7.88
N ARG A 15 -7.82 14.87 -6.63
CA ARG A 15 -6.91 14.91 -5.47
C ARG A 15 -6.16 13.59 -5.31
N ASP A 16 -6.88 12.48 -5.37
CA ASP A 16 -6.30 11.14 -5.30
C ASP A 16 -5.28 10.87 -6.41
N ALA A 17 -5.52 11.41 -7.61
CA ALA A 17 -4.59 11.28 -8.72
C ALA A 17 -3.27 12.01 -8.45
N VAL A 18 -3.35 13.23 -7.92
CA VAL A 18 -2.14 14.02 -7.55
C VAL A 18 -1.40 13.37 -6.39
N LEU A 19 -2.10 12.91 -5.35
CA LEU A 19 -1.48 12.20 -4.23
C LEU A 19 -0.71 10.94 -4.69
N ARG A 20 -1.27 10.20 -5.63
CA ARG A 20 -0.58 9.07 -6.25
C ARG A 20 0.70 9.51 -6.96
N THR A 21 0.63 10.57 -7.78
CA THR A 21 1.80 11.11 -8.48
C THR A 21 2.90 11.54 -7.49
N LEU A 22 2.55 12.27 -6.43
CA LEU A 22 3.50 12.66 -5.39
C LEU A 22 4.17 11.46 -4.73
N GLY A 23 3.39 10.44 -4.38
CA GLY A 23 3.91 9.20 -3.83
C GLY A 23 4.85 8.46 -4.77
N ASP A 24 4.52 8.38 -6.09
CA ASP A 24 5.38 7.77 -7.12
C ASP A 24 6.77 8.46 -7.16
N HIS A 25 6.78 9.78 -7.13
CA HIS A 25 8.01 10.55 -7.14
C HIS A 25 8.81 10.44 -5.85
N ALA A 26 8.15 10.33 -4.70
CA ALA A 26 8.81 10.07 -3.42
C ALA A 26 9.42 8.67 -3.37
N ALA A 27 8.72 7.65 -3.90
CA ALA A 27 9.22 6.27 -3.94
C ALA A 27 10.51 6.11 -4.75
N VAL A 28 10.74 6.97 -5.75
CA VAL A 28 11.98 7.00 -6.53
C VAL A 28 12.98 8.07 -6.05
N GLY A 29 12.72 8.70 -4.89
CA GLY A 29 13.62 9.64 -4.24
C GLY A 29 13.68 11.03 -4.88
N ARG A 30 12.69 11.41 -5.71
CA ARG A 30 12.58 12.75 -6.30
C ARG A 30 11.94 13.76 -5.35
N LEU A 31 11.22 13.29 -4.36
CA LEU A 31 10.70 14.08 -3.25
C LEU A 31 11.26 13.53 -1.95
N THR A 32 11.62 14.41 -1.05
CA THR A 32 11.91 14.06 0.34
C THR A 32 10.59 13.73 1.06
N LEU A 33 10.70 13.13 2.25
CA LEU A 33 9.51 12.81 3.04
C LEU A 33 8.77 14.09 3.48
N ASP A 34 9.51 15.13 3.86
CA ASP A 34 8.95 16.43 4.25
C ASP A 34 8.23 17.12 3.08
N GLU A 35 8.79 17.06 1.87
CA GLU A 35 8.15 17.58 0.66
C GLU A 35 6.89 16.79 0.29
N LEU A 36 6.90 15.46 0.45
CA LEU A 36 5.73 14.64 0.24
C LEU A 36 4.62 15.00 1.23
N GLU A 37 4.97 15.21 2.51
CA GLU A 37 4.02 15.61 3.54
C GLU A 37 3.38 16.96 3.23
N ASP A 38 4.19 17.99 2.99
CA ASP A 38 3.69 19.35 2.67
C ASP A 38 2.77 19.32 1.45
N ARG A 39 3.25 18.74 0.34
CA ARG A 39 2.48 18.70 -0.90
C ARG A 39 1.20 17.86 -0.78
N SER A 40 1.24 16.75 -0.03
CA SER A 40 0.05 15.93 0.22
C SER A 40 -0.98 16.69 1.05
N GLY A 41 -0.57 17.38 2.10
CA GLY A 41 -1.45 18.23 2.91
C GLY A 41 -2.12 19.32 2.07
N ARG A 42 -1.36 19.97 1.19
CA ARG A 42 -1.90 20.98 0.26
C ARG A 42 -2.83 20.37 -0.79
N ALA A 43 -2.54 19.19 -1.31
CA ALA A 43 -3.42 18.50 -2.25
C ALA A 43 -4.79 18.19 -1.64
N LEU A 44 -4.82 17.78 -0.36
CA LEU A 44 -6.05 17.50 0.37
C LEU A 44 -6.94 18.72 0.55
N THR A 45 -6.35 19.90 0.73
CA THR A 45 -7.06 21.16 0.95
C THR A 45 -7.31 21.96 -0.31
N ALA A 46 -6.72 21.56 -1.44
CA ALA A 46 -6.85 22.22 -2.73
C ALA A 46 -8.33 22.29 -3.19
N LYS A 47 -8.74 23.47 -3.66
CA LYS A 47 -10.09 23.74 -4.12
C LYS A 47 -10.21 23.79 -5.63
N THR A 48 -9.12 24.09 -6.31
CA THR A 48 -9.11 24.29 -7.77
C THR A 48 -8.04 23.41 -8.46
N ARG A 49 -8.23 23.17 -9.76
CA ARG A 49 -7.27 22.42 -10.58
C ARG A 49 -5.92 23.11 -10.65
N GLY A 50 -5.89 24.44 -10.71
CA GLY A 50 -4.65 25.20 -10.69
C GLY A 50 -3.85 24.97 -9.41
N GLU A 51 -4.51 24.93 -8.24
CA GLU A 51 -3.86 24.61 -6.97
C GLU A 51 -3.24 23.19 -7.00
N LEU A 52 -3.94 22.20 -7.54
CA LEU A 52 -3.41 20.84 -7.69
C LEU A 52 -2.25 20.77 -8.68
N ALA A 53 -2.36 21.45 -9.82
CA ALA A 53 -1.35 21.42 -10.88
C ALA A 53 0.01 21.97 -10.39
N THR A 54 -0.02 22.97 -9.50
CA THR A 54 1.23 23.54 -8.94
C THR A 54 2.01 22.53 -8.11
N LEU A 55 1.37 21.54 -7.51
CA LEU A 55 2.01 20.57 -6.61
C LEU A 55 2.88 19.54 -7.35
N THR A 56 2.68 19.40 -8.65
CA THR A 56 3.41 18.46 -9.51
C THR A 56 4.13 19.13 -10.67
N SER A 57 4.10 20.45 -10.75
CA SER A 57 4.62 21.21 -11.90
C SER A 57 6.12 21.09 -12.12
N ASP A 58 6.88 20.83 -11.07
CA ASP A 58 8.33 20.63 -11.06
C ASP A 58 8.72 19.15 -11.22
N LEU A 59 7.74 18.26 -11.26
CA LEU A 59 7.98 16.83 -11.39
C LEU A 59 7.88 16.42 -12.87
N PRO A 60 8.78 15.56 -13.36
CA PRO A 60 8.73 15.12 -14.74
C PRO A 60 7.48 14.27 -14.97
N LEU A 61 6.80 14.52 -16.09
CA LEU A 61 5.70 13.65 -16.54
C LEU A 61 6.31 12.29 -16.90
N GLU A 62 5.97 11.25 -16.13
CA GLU A 62 6.39 9.89 -16.49
C GLU A 62 5.76 9.46 -17.82
N PRO A 63 6.55 8.98 -18.78
CA PRO A 63 6.02 8.42 -20.01
C PRO A 63 5.36 7.07 -19.71
N GLY A 64 4.04 7.06 -19.50
CA GLY A 64 3.32 5.83 -19.20
C GLY A 64 1.85 5.97 -18.83
N GLN A 65 1.31 7.18 -18.71
CA GLN A 65 -0.13 7.39 -18.46
C GLN A 65 -0.97 7.59 -19.73
N ALA A 66 -0.44 7.24 -20.90
CA ALA A 66 -1.25 7.17 -22.11
C ALA A 66 -2.06 5.88 -22.12
N SER A 67 -3.35 6.03 -21.97
CA SER A 67 -4.36 4.97 -22.07
C SER A 67 -4.26 4.24 -23.42
N SER A 68 -3.80 2.99 -23.41
CA SER A 68 -3.98 2.09 -24.55
C SER A 68 -4.95 0.98 -24.17
N PRO A 69 -5.98 0.71 -24.98
CA PRO A 69 -6.93 -0.34 -24.72
C PRO A 69 -6.34 -1.70 -25.10
N VAL A 70 -6.03 -2.54 -24.12
CA VAL A 70 -5.67 -3.95 -24.31
C VAL A 70 -6.63 -4.82 -23.48
N PRO A 71 -7.09 -5.98 -24.01
CA PRO A 71 -8.23 -6.71 -23.48
C PRO A 71 -7.99 -7.34 -22.12
N ALA A 72 -8.96 -7.18 -21.28
CA ALA A 72 -9.41 -7.90 -20.05
C ALA A 72 -8.47 -8.86 -19.31
N ARG A 73 -7.18 -8.59 -19.18
CA ARG A 73 -6.40 -9.06 -18.04
C ARG A 73 -6.54 -8.03 -16.92
N ARG A 74 -6.91 -8.47 -15.71
CA ARG A 74 -7.03 -7.60 -14.55
C ARG A 74 -5.76 -6.74 -14.42
N LYS A 75 -5.93 -5.40 -14.46
CA LYS A 75 -4.78 -4.48 -14.34
C LYS A 75 -4.06 -4.73 -13.00
N PRO A 76 -2.73 -4.79 -12.98
CA PRO A 76 -1.99 -4.94 -11.73
C PRO A 76 -2.24 -3.75 -10.83
N VAL A 77 -2.36 -4.02 -9.53
CA VAL A 77 -2.50 -2.98 -8.51
C VAL A 77 -1.12 -2.37 -8.28
N ARG A 78 -1.00 -1.08 -8.45
CA ARG A 78 0.24 -0.34 -8.16
C ARG A 78 0.10 0.64 -7.02
N TRP A 79 -1.14 1.12 -6.78
CA TRP A 79 -1.41 2.13 -5.77
C TRP A 79 -2.63 1.81 -4.93
N MET A 80 -2.53 2.17 -3.66
CA MET A 80 -3.62 2.17 -2.69
C MET A 80 -3.51 3.47 -1.89
N VAL A 81 -4.59 4.23 -1.76
CA VAL A 81 -4.59 5.51 -1.05
C VAL A 81 -5.78 5.55 -0.09
N ALA A 82 -5.50 5.80 1.18
CA ALA A 82 -6.49 6.03 2.23
C ALA A 82 -6.23 7.40 2.87
N ILE A 83 -7.15 8.36 2.70
CA ILE A 83 -6.95 9.74 3.16
C ILE A 83 -7.61 9.97 4.52
N MET A 84 -8.93 9.82 4.61
CA MET A 84 -9.70 9.89 5.85
C MET A 84 -10.64 8.69 5.90
N GLY A 85 -10.12 7.54 6.28
CA GLY A 85 -10.88 6.30 6.26
C GLY A 85 -9.98 5.10 6.09
N GLY A 86 -10.56 3.96 5.69
CA GLY A 86 -9.80 2.75 5.41
C GLY A 86 -9.84 2.38 3.94
N SER A 87 -8.73 2.03 3.36
CA SER A 87 -8.73 1.30 2.10
C SER A 87 -8.62 -0.21 2.38
N HIS A 88 -9.43 -0.98 1.66
CA HIS A 88 -9.45 -2.44 1.84
C HIS A 88 -9.15 -3.12 0.52
N ARG A 89 -8.07 -3.88 0.48
CA ARG A 89 -7.76 -4.71 -0.67
C ARG A 89 -7.81 -6.18 -0.29
N ARG A 90 -8.79 -6.89 -0.83
CA ARG A 90 -9.04 -8.31 -0.54
C ARG A 90 -9.27 -9.13 -1.80
N GLY A 91 -9.09 -10.43 -1.66
CA GLY A 91 -9.37 -11.42 -2.69
C GLY A 91 -8.29 -11.51 -3.76
N ARG A 92 -8.63 -12.19 -4.85
CA ARG A 92 -7.68 -12.42 -5.94
C ARG A 92 -7.40 -11.16 -6.70
N PHE A 93 -6.18 -10.67 -6.63
CA PHE A 93 -5.67 -9.60 -7.48
C PHE A 93 -4.25 -9.90 -7.93
N ARG A 94 -3.86 -9.27 -9.01
CA ARG A 94 -2.53 -9.44 -9.60
C ARG A 94 -1.60 -8.39 -9.05
N ALA A 95 -0.51 -8.85 -8.44
CA ALA A 95 0.55 -8.01 -7.89
C ALA A 95 1.81 -8.17 -8.74
N VAL A 96 2.32 -7.06 -9.28
CA VAL A 96 3.48 -7.06 -10.18
C VAL A 96 4.47 -6.01 -9.71
N GLY A 97 5.67 -6.44 -9.40
CA GLY A 97 6.78 -5.57 -9.04
C GLY A 97 6.56 -4.84 -7.72
N SER A 98 5.94 -3.65 -7.72
CA SER A 98 5.73 -2.87 -6.50
C SER A 98 4.29 -2.38 -6.34
N ILE A 99 3.83 -2.37 -5.10
CA ILE A 99 2.57 -1.73 -4.66
C ILE A 99 2.95 -0.62 -3.68
N ASN A 100 2.44 0.58 -3.89
CA ASN A 100 2.60 1.69 -2.99
C ASN A 100 1.27 1.95 -2.28
N ALA A 101 1.29 1.99 -0.96
CA ALA A 101 0.13 2.29 -0.13
C ALA A 101 0.40 3.56 0.68
N VAL A 102 -0.53 4.50 0.65
CA VAL A 102 -0.44 5.77 1.37
C VAL A 102 -1.65 5.92 2.28
N ALA A 103 -1.42 5.99 3.57
CA ALA A 103 -2.43 6.25 4.59
C ALA A 103 -2.14 7.60 5.27
N VAL A 104 -3.01 8.61 5.05
CA VAL A 104 -2.78 9.95 5.65
C VAL A 104 -3.44 10.04 7.02
N MET A 105 -4.74 9.83 7.13
CA MET A 105 -5.48 9.72 8.39
C MET A 105 -6.45 8.55 8.29
N GLY A 106 -5.99 7.37 8.70
CA GLY A 106 -6.83 6.18 8.57
C GLY A 106 -6.02 4.90 8.62
N GLY A 107 -6.57 3.83 8.08
CA GLY A 107 -5.91 2.53 8.05
C GLY A 107 -6.07 1.81 6.73
N ASP A 108 -5.01 1.18 6.29
CA ASP A 108 -5.05 0.29 5.13
C ASP A 108 -5.19 -1.16 5.60
N GLU A 109 -6.05 -1.93 4.95
CA GLU A 109 -6.10 -3.39 5.08
C GLU A 109 -5.69 -4.03 3.76
N ILE A 110 -4.51 -4.63 3.74
CA ILE A 110 -3.90 -5.24 2.56
C ILE A 110 -3.83 -6.75 2.75
N ASP A 111 -4.70 -7.47 2.07
CA ASP A 111 -4.78 -8.92 2.14
C ASP A 111 -4.09 -9.57 0.94
N LEU A 112 -2.88 -10.09 1.16
CA LEU A 112 -2.05 -10.75 0.15
C LEU A 112 -2.23 -12.28 0.14
N ARG A 113 -3.13 -12.85 0.96
CA ARG A 113 -3.34 -14.30 1.06
C ARG A 113 -3.72 -14.98 -0.26
N GLU A 114 -4.41 -14.24 -1.13
CA GLU A 114 -4.86 -14.71 -2.45
C GLU A 114 -4.27 -13.88 -3.59
N ALA A 115 -3.27 -13.03 -3.32
CA ALA A 115 -2.61 -12.24 -4.36
C ALA A 115 -1.79 -13.14 -5.28
N GLU A 116 -1.92 -12.91 -6.58
CA GLU A 116 -1.10 -13.56 -7.60
C GLU A 116 0.16 -12.71 -7.84
N ILE A 117 1.28 -13.13 -7.25
CA ILE A 117 2.57 -12.44 -7.36
C ILE A 117 3.26 -12.89 -8.65
N GLU A 118 3.36 -11.98 -9.61
CA GLU A 118 4.08 -12.26 -10.85
C GLU A 118 5.57 -11.96 -10.71
N GLY A 119 6.37 -12.83 -11.32
CA GLY A 119 7.83 -12.71 -11.25
C GLY A 119 8.44 -13.19 -9.93
N GLY A 120 7.62 -13.70 -9.00
CA GLY A 120 8.10 -14.26 -7.74
C GLY A 120 8.56 -13.24 -6.70
N GLU A 121 8.51 -11.95 -7.00
CA GLU A 121 8.88 -10.88 -6.08
C GLU A 121 7.80 -9.78 -6.03
N LEU A 122 7.52 -9.28 -4.82
CA LEU A 122 6.62 -8.16 -4.60
C LEU A 122 7.22 -7.21 -3.56
N THR A 123 7.34 -5.94 -3.90
CA THR A 123 7.68 -4.89 -2.95
C THR A 123 6.43 -4.10 -2.57
N LEU A 124 6.11 -4.02 -1.27
CA LEU A 124 5.05 -3.20 -0.72
C LEU A 124 5.68 -2.01 0.02
N ASN A 125 5.54 -0.82 -0.54
CA ASN A 125 5.93 0.42 0.13
C ASN A 125 4.71 1.01 0.82
N LEU A 126 4.79 1.20 2.12
CA LEU A 126 3.72 1.74 2.95
C LEU A 126 4.16 3.07 3.55
N PHE A 127 3.42 4.12 3.25
CA PHE A 127 3.60 5.45 3.80
C PHE A 127 2.41 5.78 4.69
N ALA A 128 2.61 5.90 6.01
CA ALA A 128 1.55 6.24 6.95
C ALA A 128 1.93 7.50 7.74
N PHE A 129 1.12 8.56 7.61
CA PHE A 129 1.33 9.82 8.33
C PHE A 129 0.68 9.80 9.71
N MET A 130 -0.63 9.65 9.78
CA MET A 130 -1.38 9.50 11.04
C MET A 130 -2.35 8.34 10.89
N GLY A 131 -1.89 7.13 11.20
CA GLY A 131 -2.69 5.95 10.99
C GLY A 131 -1.87 4.69 10.99
N GLY A 132 -2.40 3.62 10.42
CA GLY A 132 -1.69 2.35 10.38
C GLY A 132 -2.12 1.48 9.22
N ALA A 133 -1.41 0.38 9.05
CA ALA A 133 -1.82 -0.63 8.09
C ALA A 133 -1.82 -2.02 8.72
N ASN A 134 -2.79 -2.82 8.31
CA ASN A 134 -2.83 -4.24 8.60
C ASN A 134 -2.54 -5.02 7.32
N ILE A 135 -1.46 -5.76 7.32
CA ILE A 135 -1.00 -6.51 6.15
C ILE A 135 -1.12 -7.99 6.47
N TYR A 136 -1.78 -8.74 5.62
CA TYR A 136 -2.00 -10.17 5.80
C TYR A 136 -1.22 -10.92 4.70
N VAL A 137 -0.24 -11.74 5.13
CA VAL A 137 0.60 -12.52 4.23
C VAL A 137 0.48 -14.01 4.57
N PRO A 138 0.63 -14.92 3.60
CA PRO A 138 0.78 -16.34 3.91
C PRO A 138 2.08 -16.59 4.69
N ASP A 139 2.07 -17.53 5.62
CA ASP A 139 3.26 -17.94 6.38
C ASP A 139 4.33 -18.66 5.53
N SER A 140 3.95 -19.06 4.31
CA SER A 140 4.79 -19.81 3.38
C SER A 140 5.61 -18.95 2.41
N VAL A 141 5.53 -17.62 2.52
CA VAL A 141 6.32 -16.69 1.70
C VAL A 141 7.63 -16.33 2.39
N ASP A 142 8.61 -15.94 1.60
CA ASP A 142 9.81 -15.29 2.12
C ASP A 142 9.48 -13.82 2.37
N LEU A 143 9.52 -13.40 3.64
CA LEU A 143 9.10 -12.07 4.06
C LEU A 143 10.29 -11.28 4.58
N GLU A 144 10.59 -10.17 3.92
CA GLU A 144 11.56 -9.19 4.34
C GLU A 144 10.82 -7.92 4.80
N VAL A 145 10.98 -7.53 6.07
CA VAL A 145 10.37 -6.32 6.62
C VAL A 145 11.46 -5.31 6.95
N GLY A 146 11.25 -4.07 6.54
CA GLY A 146 12.15 -2.97 6.84
C GLY A 146 11.45 -1.63 6.73
N GLY A 147 12.19 -0.56 6.99
CA GLY A 147 11.67 0.80 6.88
C GLY A 147 12.04 1.68 8.06
N PHE A 148 11.35 2.80 8.18
CA PHE A 148 11.60 3.81 9.19
C PHE A 148 10.28 4.21 9.85
N SER A 149 10.30 4.37 11.18
CA SER A 149 9.16 4.87 11.96
C SER A 149 9.65 5.93 12.94
N PHE A 150 9.06 7.13 12.91
CA PHE A 150 9.45 8.22 13.82
C PHE A 150 8.70 8.10 15.15
N MET A 151 7.36 8.02 15.13
CA MET A 151 6.53 7.77 16.33
C MET A 151 5.59 6.61 16.04
N GLY A 152 6.06 5.40 16.35
CA GLY A 152 5.35 4.16 16.07
C GLY A 152 6.31 3.04 15.75
N GLY A 153 5.81 2.01 15.07
CA GLY A 153 6.63 0.86 14.73
C GLY A 153 5.91 -0.08 13.78
N HIS A 154 6.53 -1.19 13.54
CA HIS A 154 5.86 -2.33 12.91
C HIS A 154 5.96 -3.53 13.86
N GLU A 155 4.95 -4.36 13.83
CA GLU A 155 4.90 -5.62 14.55
C GLU A 155 4.59 -6.76 13.57
N GLU A 156 5.26 -7.87 13.75
CA GLU A 156 4.98 -9.12 13.04
C GLU A 156 4.26 -10.07 14.00
N LEU A 157 3.13 -10.59 13.57
CA LEU A 157 2.26 -11.47 14.35
C LEU A 157 2.02 -12.77 13.57
N GLY A 158 2.11 -13.89 14.23
CA GLY A 158 1.86 -15.20 13.65
C GLY A 158 3.08 -16.13 13.68
N SER A 159 3.00 -17.24 12.96
CA SER A 159 4.08 -18.23 12.97
C SER A 159 5.07 -18.00 11.85
N GLU A 160 6.37 -18.01 12.18
CA GLU A 160 7.41 -18.13 11.19
C GLU A 160 7.55 -19.60 10.75
N ARG A 161 7.26 -19.84 9.49
CA ARG A 161 7.65 -21.10 8.84
C ARG A 161 8.77 -20.82 7.86
N PRO A 162 9.76 -21.71 7.75
CA PRO A 162 10.77 -21.57 6.72
C PRO A 162 10.11 -21.52 5.34
N PRO A 163 10.49 -20.56 4.48
CA PRO A 163 9.91 -20.44 3.16
C PRO A 163 10.16 -21.72 2.36
N ARG A 164 9.19 -22.12 1.55
CA ARG A 164 9.35 -23.27 0.65
C ARG A 164 10.31 -22.90 -0.47
N PRO A 165 11.10 -23.84 -1.00
CA PRO A 165 11.89 -23.60 -2.20
C PRO A 165 11.01 -23.04 -3.33
N GLY A 166 11.39 -21.88 -3.88
CA GLY A 166 10.61 -21.19 -4.91
C GLY A 166 9.40 -20.38 -4.39
N ALA A 167 9.30 -20.19 -3.07
CA ALA A 167 8.30 -19.28 -2.52
C ALA A 167 8.52 -17.83 -3.01
N PRO A 168 7.45 -17.08 -3.25
CA PRO A 168 7.60 -15.68 -3.61
C PRO A 168 8.19 -14.88 -2.45
N VAL A 169 9.03 -13.91 -2.79
CA VAL A 169 9.61 -12.95 -1.86
C VAL A 169 8.69 -11.73 -1.75
N ILE A 170 8.29 -11.41 -0.53
CA ILE A 170 7.51 -10.18 -0.26
C ILE A 170 8.37 -9.25 0.58
N ARG A 171 8.75 -8.10 0.01
CA ARG A 171 9.46 -7.04 0.73
C ARG A 171 8.48 -5.97 1.18
N ILE A 172 8.34 -5.77 2.47
CA ILE A 172 7.50 -4.72 3.05
C ILE A 172 8.40 -3.63 3.58
N ARG A 173 8.25 -2.42 3.04
CA ARG A 173 8.94 -1.22 3.50
C ARG A 173 7.93 -0.26 4.09
N THR A 174 8.06 0.00 5.39
CA THR A 174 7.15 0.88 6.12
C THR A 174 7.83 2.20 6.44
N TYR A 175 7.15 3.29 6.11
CA TYR A 175 7.56 4.66 6.42
C TYR A 175 6.44 5.31 7.22
N ASN A 176 6.58 5.32 8.55
CA ASN A 176 5.52 5.79 9.44
C ASN A 176 5.99 7.04 10.19
N LEU A 177 5.20 8.12 10.13
CA LEU A 177 5.48 9.32 10.91
C LEU A 177 4.83 9.21 12.30
N MET A 178 3.50 9.01 12.35
CA MET A 178 2.74 8.78 13.58
C MET A 178 1.77 7.63 13.35
N GLY A 179 2.18 6.42 13.76
CA GLY A 179 1.37 5.23 13.54
C GLY A 179 2.21 3.97 13.36
N GLY A 180 1.59 2.90 12.89
CA GLY A 180 2.29 1.62 12.78
C GLY A 180 1.74 0.69 11.70
N ALA A 181 2.47 -0.37 11.47
CA ALA A 181 2.05 -1.45 10.59
C ALA A 181 2.03 -2.77 11.36
N SER A 182 0.91 -3.48 11.30
CA SER A 182 0.79 -4.84 11.85
C SER A 182 0.80 -5.83 10.70
N ILE A 183 1.77 -6.72 10.69
CA ILE A 183 1.97 -7.72 9.66
C ILE A 183 1.58 -9.08 10.23
N TYR A 184 0.54 -9.68 9.65
CA TYR A 184 -0.01 -10.95 10.10
C TYR A 184 0.47 -12.08 9.17
N ARG A 185 1.35 -12.95 9.68
CA ARG A 185 1.75 -14.19 9.01
C ARG A 185 0.73 -15.28 9.28
N LEU A 186 0.04 -15.70 8.25
CA LEU A 186 -1.15 -16.53 8.38
C LEU A 186 -0.95 -17.94 7.86
N PRO A 187 -1.32 -18.93 8.69
CA PRO A 187 -1.25 -20.33 8.28
C PRO A 187 -2.25 -20.63 7.14
N PRO A 188 -2.07 -21.76 6.40
CA PRO A 188 -2.94 -22.12 5.28
C PRO A 188 -4.43 -22.20 5.64
N GLN A 189 -4.76 -22.53 6.89
CA GLN A 189 -6.14 -22.59 7.40
C GLN A 189 -6.83 -21.23 7.42
N ALA A 190 -6.05 -20.14 7.40
CA ALA A 190 -6.57 -18.78 7.35
C ALA A 190 -7.01 -18.35 5.94
N ARG A 191 -6.88 -19.19 4.91
CA ARG A 191 -7.40 -18.89 3.56
C ARG A 191 -8.92 -18.89 3.59
N GLY A 192 -9.53 -17.86 2.98
CA GLY A 192 -10.99 -17.76 2.84
C GLY A 192 -11.75 -17.34 4.10
N VAL A 193 -11.10 -17.28 5.28
CA VAL A 193 -11.77 -16.80 6.50
C VAL A 193 -11.80 -15.27 6.59
N SER A 194 -12.67 -14.73 7.44
CA SER A 194 -12.76 -13.29 7.68
C SER A 194 -11.44 -12.73 8.26
N LEU A 195 -11.15 -11.46 8.05
CA LEU A 195 -9.92 -10.84 8.59
C LEU A 195 -9.91 -10.85 10.12
N LYS A 196 -11.07 -10.75 10.77
CA LYS A 196 -11.17 -10.85 12.22
C LYS A 196 -10.72 -12.23 12.71
N GLU A 197 -11.13 -13.27 12.03
CA GLU A 197 -10.74 -14.65 12.33
C GLU A 197 -9.29 -14.92 11.96
N ALA A 198 -8.82 -14.39 10.84
CA ALA A 198 -7.42 -14.46 10.43
C ALA A 198 -6.48 -13.84 11.49
N ARG A 199 -6.81 -12.67 12.02
CA ARG A 199 -6.07 -12.04 13.15
C ARG A 199 -6.05 -12.93 14.39
N ARG A 200 -7.19 -13.57 14.70
CA ARG A 200 -7.26 -14.50 15.83
C ARG A 200 -6.35 -15.70 15.62
N LEU A 201 -6.37 -16.28 14.42
CA LEU A 201 -5.49 -17.40 14.07
C LEU A 201 -4.00 -17.01 14.13
N ALA A 202 -3.61 -15.83 13.67
CA ALA A 202 -2.23 -15.34 13.79
C ALA A 202 -1.80 -15.29 15.26
N LYS A 203 -2.60 -14.67 16.13
CA LYS A 203 -2.33 -14.59 17.57
C LYS A 203 -2.29 -15.96 18.27
N SER A 204 -3.11 -16.92 17.83
CA SER A 204 -3.06 -18.29 18.37
C SER A 204 -1.85 -19.05 17.87
N ALA A 205 -1.40 -18.80 16.64
CA ALA A 205 -0.18 -19.38 16.07
C ALA A 205 1.08 -18.91 16.83
N GLU A 206 1.15 -17.63 17.15
CA GLU A 206 2.22 -17.04 17.94
C GLU A 206 2.34 -17.67 19.34
N ARG A 207 1.19 -18.02 19.96
CA ARG A 207 1.12 -18.68 21.25
C ARG A 207 1.37 -20.20 21.19
N GLY A 208 1.58 -20.76 20.02
CA GLY A 208 1.75 -22.21 19.84
C GLY A 208 0.47 -23.03 20.08
N GLU A 209 -0.71 -22.39 20.07
CA GLU A 209 -2.00 -23.01 20.36
C GLU A 209 -2.67 -23.61 19.11
N LEU A 210 -2.08 -23.48 17.93
CA LEU A 210 -2.66 -24.07 16.72
C LEU A 210 -2.32 -25.56 16.62
N PRO A 211 -3.31 -26.42 16.34
CA PRO A 211 -3.04 -27.82 16.02
C PRO A 211 -2.19 -27.88 14.75
N ALA A 212 -1.26 -28.86 14.73
CA ALA A 212 -0.46 -29.11 13.54
C ALA A 212 -1.37 -29.35 12.33
N PRO A 213 -1.02 -28.84 11.14
CA PRO A 213 -1.78 -29.14 9.93
C PRO A 213 -1.72 -30.65 9.68
N GLY A 214 -2.91 -31.27 9.64
CA GLY A 214 -3.06 -32.66 9.23
C GLY A 214 -2.75 -32.85 7.74
#